data_01a611b1f030ede54f2405aa11f50e15
#
_entry.id   01a611b1f030ede54f2405aa11f50e15
#
_cell.length_a   1.000
_cell.length_b   1.000
_cell.length_c   1.000
_cell.angle_alpha   90.00
_cell.angle_beta   90.00
_cell.angle_gamma   90.00
#
_symmetry.space_group_name_H-M   'P 1'
#
loop_
_entity.id
_entity.type
_entity.pdbx_description
1 polymer ?
#
loop_
_entity_poly.entity_id
_entity_poly.type
_entity_poly.pdbx_seq_one_letter_code
_entity_poly.pdbx_strand_id
1 'polypeptide(L)'
;MNVLIHGFGAMGRIVEEVAHAQGVNVTAIVSPGSDEHTATLSEVEAPVDVVIDFSNPALLPALLAFGRERNIPLVIATTGFTPEELAEIETASQDIPIFQSYNTSYGIALLKQLLDQLVPLTLGYDIEVIEAHHRKKVDAPSGTAELLARAIEAKRDVTPIYERTSRREARATEELGMHSIRGGTIFGEHTVLFAGDDEMIELKHTALSKRVFANGALAAAATIIDRPAGLYNLSNLYEEATHVTHKRL
;
A
#
# COMPACT_ATOMS: atom_id res chain seq x y z
N MET A 1 21.82 -4.80 -2.47
CA MET A 1 20.78 -4.78 -1.44
C MET A 1 20.47 -6.21 -1.04
N ASN A 2 20.64 -6.50 0.27
CA ASN A 2 20.35 -7.77 0.91
C ASN A 2 18.99 -7.66 1.60
N VAL A 3 18.01 -8.42 1.15
CA VAL A 3 16.63 -8.36 1.64
C VAL A 3 16.33 -9.55 2.53
N LEU A 4 15.72 -9.29 3.68
CA LEU A 4 15.03 -10.29 4.47
C LEU A 4 13.52 -10.22 4.16
N ILE A 5 12.92 -11.35 3.83
CA ILE A 5 11.46 -11.47 3.68
C ILE A 5 10.89 -12.02 4.98
N HIS A 6 10.01 -11.27 5.62
CA HIS A 6 9.27 -11.68 6.81
C HIS A 6 7.83 -12.02 6.44
N GLY A 7 7.46 -13.28 6.63
CA GLY A 7 6.20 -13.84 6.15
C GLY A 7 6.32 -14.47 4.75
N PHE A 8 6.17 -15.80 4.64
CA PHE A 8 6.32 -16.55 3.40
C PHE A 8 5.01 -17.18 2.92
N GLY A 9 3.93 -16.44 3.03
CA GLY A 9 2.63 -16.75 2.44
C GLY A 9 2.59 -16.46 0.92
N ALA A 10 1.40 -16.21 0.40
CA ALA A 10 1.19 -15.93 -1.01
C ALA A 10 1.97 -14.70 -1.52
N MET A 11 2.12 -13.65 -0.69
CA MET A 11 2.87 -12.45 -1.06
C MET A 11 4.37 -12.65 -0.91
N GLY A 12 4.86 -13.24 0.19
CA GLY A 12 6.29 -13.46 0.39
C GLY A 12 6.94 -14.25 -0.74
N ARG A 13 6.27 -15.29 -1.25
CA ARG A 13 6.73 -16.06 -2.42
C ARG A 13 6.84 -15.22 -3.68
N ILE A 14 5.88 -14.30 -3.91
CA ILE A 14 5.91 -13.39 -5.06
C ILE A 14 7.02 -12.35 -4.89
N VAL A 15 7.26 -11.86 -3.67
CA VAL A 15 8.37 -10.93 -3.38
C VAL A 15 9.71 -11.60 -3.68
N GLU A 16 9.92 -12.84 -3.25
CA GLU A 16 11.12 -13.62 -3.55
C GLU A 16 11.32 -13.77 -5.07
N GLU A 17 10.28 -14.23 -5.79
CA GLU A 17 10.33 -14.40 -7.25
C GLU A 17 10.69 -13.10 -7.97
N VAL A 18 10.06 -11.99 -7.57
CA VAL A 18 10.31 -10.67 -8.18
C VAL A 18 11.69 -10.15 -7.81
N ALA A 19 12.16 -10.35 -6.57
CA ALA A 19 13.49 -9.98 -6.12
C ALA A 19 14.56 -10.68 -6.95
N HIS A 20 14.45 -12.00 -7.13
CA HIS A 20 15.36 -12.78 -7.97
C HIS A 20 15.35 -12.28 -9.42
N ALA A 21 14.17 -12.01 -10.01
CA ALA A 21 14.05 -11.50 -11.36
C ALA A 21 14.70 -10.11 -11.56
N GLN A 22 14.80 -9.32 -10.50
CA GLN A 22 15.44 -8.00 -10.49
C GLN A 22 16.91 -8.03 -10.04
N GLY A 23 17.47 -9.21 -9.75
CA GLY A 23 18.85 -9.36 -9.25
C GLY A 23 19.03 -8.84 -7.82
N VAL A 24 17.96 -8.76 -7.04
CA VAL A 24 18.01 -8.42 -5.61
C VAL A 24 18.34 -9.68 -4.81
N ASN A 25 19.28 -9.58 -3.88
CA ASN A 25 19.73 -10.70 -3.08
C ASN A 25 18.78 -10.93 -1.88
N VAL A 26 18.04 -12.05 -1.88
CA VAL A 26 17.25 -12.48 -0.70
C VAL A 26 18.16 -13.30 0.19
N THR A 27 18.58 -12.73 1.31
CA THR A 27 19.56 -13.36 2.23
C THR A 27 18.92 -14.19 3.33
N ALA A 28 17.68 -13.90 3.68
CA ALA A 28 16.92 -14.67 4.67
C ALA A 28 15.42 -14.60 4.39
N ILE A 29 14.73 -15.66 4.77
CA ILE A 29 13.27 -15.75 4.79
C ILE A 29 12.88 -16.22 6.18
N VAL A 30 12.03 -15.44 6.85
CA VAL A 30 11.49 -15.80 8.17
C VAL A 30 10.01 -16.11 8.03
N SER A 31 9.65 -17.33 8.40
CA SER A 31 8.27 -17.83 8.31
C SER A 31 7.96 -18.76 9.48
N PRO A 32 7.35 -18.28 10.57
CA PRO A 32 6.99 -19.12 11.69
C PRO A 32 6.16 -20.34 11.26
N GLY A 33 6.57 -21.54 11.75
CA GLY A 33 5.91 -22.80 11.41
C GLY A 33 6.29 -23.40 10.05
N SER A 34 7.32 -22.87 9.39
CA SER A 34 7.92 -23.47 8.18
C SER A 34 9.12 -24.34 8.57
N ASP A 35 9.20 -25.55 8.01
CA ASP A 35 10.39 -26.41 8.17
C ASP A 35 11.51 -26.05 7.17
N GLU A 36 11.22 -25.21 6.18
CA GLU A 36 12.14 -24.85 5.10
C GLU A 36 12.85 -23.52 5.34
N HIS A 37 12.33 -22.67 6.23
CA HIS A 37 12.82 -21.31 6.47
C HIS A 37 13.07 -21.06 7.95
N THR A 38 13.84 -20.02 8.25
CA THR A 38 14.12 -19.57 9.62
C THR A 38 12.80 -19.28 10.35
N ALA A 39 12.65 -19.84 11.56
CA ALA A 39 11.41 -19.72 12.31
C ALA A 39 11.19 -18.35 12.93
N THR A 40 12.28 -17.70 13.39
CA THR A 40 12.24 -16.42 14.11
C THR A 40 13.28 -15.44 13.60
N LEU A 41 13.00 -14.13 13.76
CA LEU A 41 13.94 -13.07 13.40
C LEU A 41 15.25 -13.13 14.20
N SER A 42 15.22 -13.60 15.44
CA SER A 42 16.41 -13.72 16.31
C SER A 42 17.44 -14.73 15.81
N GLU A 43 17.03 -15.71 14.99
CA GLU A 43 17.90 -16.74 14.41
C GLU A 43 18.60 -16.27 13.11
N VAL A 44 18.26 -15.09 12.60
CA VAL A 44 18.85 -14.57 11.36
C VAL A 44 20.27 -14.09 11.62
N GLU A 45 21.25 -14.78 11.03
CA GLU A 45 22.70 -14.42 11.09
C GLU A 45 23.19 -13.75 9.80
N ALA A 46 22.44 -13.90 8.70
CA ALA A 46 22.78 -13.35 7.39
C ALA A 46 22.81 -11.82 7.41
N PRO A 47 23.61 -11.15 6.54
CA PRO A 47 23.58 -9.72 6.39
C PRO A 47 22.23 -9.27 5.80
N VAL A 48 21.63 -8.26 6.42
CA VAL A 48 20.32 -7.70 6.01
C VAL A 48 20.44 -6.19 5.92
N ASP A 49 20.12 -5.65 4.75
CA ASP A 49 20.08 -4.19 4.53
C ASP A 49 18.68 -3.63 4.77
N VAL A 50 17.63 -4.44 4.56
CA VAL A 50 16.21 -4.05 4.73
C VAL A 50 15.33 -5.28 4.94
N VAL A 51 14.27 -5.15 5.74
CA VAL A 51 13.22 -6.16 5.89
C VAL A 51 12.00 -5.77 5.07
N ILE A 52 11.42 -6.73 4.32
CA ILE A 52 10.12 -6.60 3.67
C ILE A 52 9.14 -7.54 4.37
N ASP A 53 8.13 -6.95 5.02
CA ASP A 53 7.16 -7.66 5.85
C ASP A 53 5.80 -7.80 5.16
N PHE A 54 5.41 -9.06 4.91
CA PHE A 54 4.07 -9.49 4.48
C PHE A 54 3.56 -10.62 5.40
N SER A 55 3.69 -10.44 6.70
CA SER A 55 3.36 -11.45 7.71
C SER A 55 1.94 -11.28 8.29
N ASN A 56 1.84 -11.06 9.56
CA ASN A 56 0.60 -10.73 10.26
C ASN A 56 0.87 -9.82 11.47
N PRO A 57 -0.16 -9.09 11.98
CA PRO A 57 0.02 -8.14 13.08
C PRO A 57 0.65 -8.73 14.35
N ALA A 58 0.36 -9.98 14.69
CA ALA A 58 0.90 -10.61 15.90
C ALA A 58 2.45 -10.70 15.91
N LEU A 59 3.09 -10.57 14.76
CA LEU A 59 4.55 -10.59 14.62
C LEU A 59 5.20 -9.20 14.68
N LEU A 60 4.40 -8.14 14.76
CA LEU A 60 4.88 -6.75 14.77
C LEU A 60 5.88 -6.47 15.89
N PRO A 61 5.66 -6.85 17.17
CA PRO A 61 6.62 -6.54 18.23
C PRO A 61 8.02 -7.10 17.98
N ALA A 62 8.10 -8.34 17.47
CA ALA A 62 9.39 -8.97 17.14
C ALA A 62 10.06 -8.28 15.94
N LEU A 63 9.28 -7.85 14.93
CA LEU A 63 9.78 -7.13 13.77
C LEU A 63 10.37 -5.76 14.16
N LEU A 64 9.66 -4.99 14.97
CA LEU A 64 10.12 -3.68 15.45
C LEU A 64 11.38 -3.81 16.32
N ALA A 65 11.41 -4.80 17.22
CA ALA A 65 12.60 -5.07 18.04
C ALA A 65 13.82 -5.41 17.16
N PHE A 66 13.67 -6.32 16.20
CA PHE A 66 14.74 -6.69 15.27
C PHE A 66 15.27 -5.51 14.47
N GLY A 67 14.40 -4.67 13.91
CA GLY A 67 14.77 -3.48 13.15
C GLY A 67 15.57 -2.48 14.01
N ARG A 68 15.07 -2.19 15.22
CA ARG A 68 15.72 -1.24 16.16
C ARG A 68 17.06 -1.74 16.68
N GLU A 69 17.14 -3.01 17.12
CA GLU A 69 18.37 -3.60 17.66
C GLU A 69 19.51 -3.64 16.64
N ARG A 70 19.17 -3.88 15.37
CA ARG A 70 20.15 -4.00 14.29
C ARG A 70 20.28 -2.74 13.43
N ASN A 71 19.49 -1.69 13.72
CA ASN A 71 19.40 -0.46 12.92
C ASN A 71 19.09 -0.76 11.45
N ILE A 72 18.08 -1.63 11.20
CA ILE A 72 17.68 -2.08 9.88
C ILE A 72 16.36 -1.43 9.49
N PRO A 73 16.26 -0.78 8.30
CA PRO A 73 15.01 -0.26 7.76
C PRO A 73 13.94 -1.35 7.55
N LEU A 74 12.66 -0.97 7.74
CA LEU A 74 11.53 -1.87 7.61
C LEU A 74 10.55 -1.39 6.52
N VAL A 75 10.15 -2.28 5.62
CA VAL A 75 9.00 -2.11 4.72
C VAL A 75 7.84 -2.95 5.26
N ILE A 76 6.89 -2.33 5.92
CA ILE A 76 5.75 -2.99 6.55
C ILE A 76 4.54 -2.91 5.62
N ALA A 77 4.23 -4.02 4.95
CA ALA A 77 3.09 -4.18 4.05
C ALA A 77 1.99 -5.10 4.63
N THR A 78 2.18 -5.59 5.85
CA THR A 78 1.16 -6.31 6.61
C THR A 78 -0.04 -5.41 6.86
N THR A 79 -1.24 -6.00 6.79
CA THR A 79 -2.53 -5.32 6.95
C THR A 79 -3.23 -5.75 8.22
N GLY A 80 -4.19 -4.96 8.69
CA GLY A 80 -5.05 -5.32 9.83
C GLY A 80 -4.51 -4.89 11.19
N PHE A 81 -3.59 -3.95 11.24
CA PHE A 81 -3.10 -3.37 12.49
C PHE A 81 -4.20 -2.58 13.22
N THR A 82 -4.20 -2.67 14.54
CA THR A 82 -4.99 -1.82 15.43
C THR A 82 -4.40 -0.41 15.49
N PRO A 83 -5.16 0.60 16.01
CA PRO A 83 -4.61 1.94 16.25
C PRO A 83 -3.39 1.93 17.17
N GLU A 84 -3.36 1.04 18.17
CA GLU A 84 -2.27 0.88 19.12
C GLU A 84 -1.01 0.35 18.42
N GLU A 85 -1.15 -0.67 17.57
CA GLU A 85 -0.04 -1.22 16.77
C GLU A 85 0.50 -0.19 15.76
N LEU A 86 -0.36 0.64 15.17
CA LEU A 86 0.08 1.76 14.33
C LEU A 86 0.89 2.80 15.11
N ALA A 87 0.49 3.10 16.36
CA ALA A 87 1.25 3.98 17.24
C ALA A 87 2.62 3.40 17.64
N GLU A 88 2.72 2.06 17.78
CA GLU A 88 4.01 1.39 17.99
C GLU A 88 4.94 1.53 16.77
N ILE A 89 4.41 1.41 15.55
CA ILE A 89 5.15 1.64 14.30
C ILE A 89 5.65 3.09 14.25
N GLU A 90 4.79 4.06 14.56
CA GLU A 90 5.15 5.48 14.58
C GLU A 90 6.24 5.76 15.62
N THR A 91 6.15 5.16 16.80
CA THR A 91 7.17 5.28 17.85
C THR A 91 8.50 4.68 17.39
N ALA A 92 8.50 3.48 16.81
CA ALA A 92 9.71 2.84 16.33
C ALA A 92 10.37 3.60 15.16
N SER A 93 9.59 4.33 14.38
CA SER A 93 10.10 5.15 13.28
C SER A 93 10.96 6.33 13.73
N GLN A 94 10.92 6.69 14.99
CA GLN A 94 11.82 7.69 15.57
C GLN A 94 13.27 7.20 15.65
N ASP A 95 13.48 5.89 15.68
CA ASP A 95 14.78 5.26 15.81
C ASP A 95 15.34 4.75 14.45
N ILE A 96 14.47 4.26 13.57
CA ILE A 96 14.84 3.65 12.29
C ILE A 96 13.90 4.10 11.14
N PRO A 97 14.33 4.01 9.87
CA PRO A 97 13.44 4.25 8.74
C PRO A 97 12.38 3.14 8.64
N ILE A 98 11.12 3.52 8.62
CA ILE A 98 10.01 2.58 8.42
C ILE A 98 9.12 3.09 7.29
N PHE A 99 8.96 2.28 6.24
CA PHE A 99 7.90 2.47 5.25
C PHE A 99 6.69 1.63 5.67
N GLN A 100 5.53 2.25 5.83
CA GLN A 100 4.29 1.55 6.15
C GLN A 100 3.21 1.87 5.11
N SER A 101 2.65 0.83 4.48
CA SER A 101 1.51 0.97 3.58
C SER A 101 0.75 -0.34 3.41
N TYR A 102 -0.57 -0.29 3.48
CA TYR A 102 -1.44 -1.44 3.17
C TYR A 102 -1.51 -1.75 1.67
N ASN A 103 -1.02 -0.85 0.83
CA ASN A 103 -0.92 -1.04 -0.61
C ASN A 103 0.39 -0.43 -1.12
N THR A 104 1.27 -1.27 -1.63
CA THR A 104 2.57 -0.85 -2.14
C THR A 104 2.58 -0.60 -3.66
N SER A 105 1.41 -0.62 -4.33
CA SER A 105 1.31 -0.38 -5.77
C SER A 105 1.72 1.06 -6.14
N TYR A 106 2.75 1.18 -6.99
CA TYR A 106 3.16 2.46 -7.57
C TYR A 106 2.03 3.16 -8.33
N GLY A 107 1.21 2.40 -9.07
CA GLY A 107 0.08 2.97 -9.81
C GLY A 107 -1.00 3.56 -8.90
N ILE A 108 -1.27 2.93 -7.75
CA ILE A 108 -2.21 3.50 -6.75
C ILE A 108 -1.65 4.76 -6.14
N ALA A 109 -0.39 4.75 -5.87
CA ALA A 109 0.29 5.89 -5.34
C ALA A 109 0.21 7.06 -6.35
N LEU A 110 0.48 6.85 -7.65
CA LEU A 110 0.34 7.85 -8.70
C LEU A 110 -1.11 8.34 -8.83
N LEU A 111 -2.08 7.42 -8.75
CA LEU A 111 -3.50 7.77 -8.74
C LEU A 111 -3.84 8.72 -7.59
N LYS A 112 -3.34 8.44 -6.37
CA LYS A 112 -3.51 9.33 -5.22
C LYS A 112 -2.93 10.73 -5.46
N GLN A 113 -1.72 10.82 -6.03
CA GLN A 113 -1.11 12.11 -6.35
C GLN A 113 -1.94 12.90 -7.37
N LEU A 114 -2.48 12.23 -8.38
CA LEU A 114 -3.38 12.86 -9.36
C LEU A 114 -4.66 13.37 -8.69
N LEU A 115 -5.22 12.64 -7.72
CA LEU A 115 -6.37 13.09 -6.93
C LEU A 115 -6.04 14.34 -6.11
N ASP A 116 -4.87 14.41 -5.49
CA ASP A 116 -4.42 15.60 -4.74
C ASP A 116 -4.43 16.87 -5.60
N GLN A 117 -4.21 16.74 -6.92
CA GLN A 117 -4.25 17.84 -7.87
C GLN A 117 -5.63 18.07 -8.50
N LEU A 118 -6.35 17.00 -8.85
CA LEU A 118 -7.59 17.08 -9.62
C LEU A 118 -8.79 17.48 -8.75
N VAL A 119 -8.89 16.97 -7.53
CA VAL A 119 -10.04 17.23 -6.64
C VAL A 119 -10.29 18.73 -6.42
N PRO A 120 -9.26 19.57 -6.14
CA PRO A 120 -9.46 21.00 -6.00
C PRO A 120 -9.90 21.73 -7.28
N LEU A 121 -9.63 21.15 -8.46
CA LEU A 121 -9.98 21.74 -9.76
C LEU A 121 -11.39 21.35 -10.22
N THR A 122 -12.01 20.35 -9.60
CA THR A 122 -13.31 19.78 -9.99
C THR A 122 -14.40 20.03 -8.95
N LEU A 123 -14.43 21.22 -8.34
CA LEU A 123 -15.36 21.55 -7.25
C LEU A 123 -16.84 21.44 -7.60
N GLY A 124 -17.19 21.59 -8.89
CA GLY A 124 -18.57 21.43 -9.38
C GLY A 124 -18.92 20.00 -9.84
N TYR A 125 -17.98 19.05 -9.78
CA TYR A 125 -18.22 17.67 -10.22
C TYR A 125 -18.66 16.79 -9.07
N ASP A 126 -19.54 15.84 -9.35
CA ASP A 126 -19.85 14.74 -8.47
C ASP A 126 -18.72 13.71 -8.49
N ILE A 127 -18.40 13.11 -7.35
CA ILE A 127 -17.28 12.15 -7.28
C ILE A 127 -17.81 10.79 -6.83
N GLU A 128 -17.43 9.73 -7.55
CA GLU A 128 -17.76 8.35 -7.22
C GLU A 128 -16.49 7.50 -7.22
N VAL A 129 -16.33 6.62 -6.22
CA VAL A 129 -15.26 5.63 -6.15
C VAL A 129 -15.85 4.26 -6.41
N ILE A 130 -15.34 3.56 -7.42
CA ILE A 130 -15.80 2.24 -7.83
C ILE A 130 -14.62 1.28 -7.71
N GLU A 131 -14.77 0.19 -6.94
CA GLU A 131 -13.74 -0.84 -6.82
C GLU A 131 -14.28 -2.23 -7.18
N ALA A 132 -13.43 -3.06 -7.75
CA ALA A 132 -13.76 -4.43 -8.10
C ALA A 132 -12.66 -5.39 -7.68
N HIS A 133 -13.03 -6.49 -7.02
CA HIS A 133 -12.13 -7.57 -6.63
C HIS A 133 -12.74 -8.95 -6.83
N HIS A 134 -11.90 -9.98 -6.65
CA HIS A 134 -12.31 -11.37 -6.75
C HIS A 134 -13.40 -11.73 -5.73
N ARG A 135 -14.21 -12.77 -6.06
CA ARG A 135 -15.33 -13.24 -5.26
C ARG A 135 -14.99 -13.65 -3.81
N LYS A 136 -13.72 -13.92 -3.52
CA LYS A 136 -13.25 -14.35 -2.19
C LYS A 136 -12.81 -13.20 -1.27
N LYS A 137 -12.82 -11.94 -1.76
CA LYS A 137 -12.46 -10.79 -0.93
C LYS A 137 -13.62 -10.48 0.02
N VAL A 138 -13.33 -10.45 1.31
CA VAL A 138 -14.32 -10.32 2.39
C VAL A 138 -14.65 -8.85 2.67
N ASP A 139 -13.63 -8.03 2.80
CA ASP A 139 -13.79 -6.60 3.07
C ASP A 139 -14.39 -5.85 1.87
N ALA A 140 -15.34 -4.97 2.13
CA ALA A 140 -15.97 -4.06 1.18
C ALA A 140 -16.37 -2.77 1.93
N PRO A 141 -15.89 -1.59 1.50
CA PRO A 141 -14.93 -1.39 0.42
C PRO A 141 -13.53 -1.95 0.72
N SER A 142 -12.69 -2.01 -0.32
CA SER A 142 -11.27 -2.39 -0.14
C SER A 142 -10.49 -1.29 0.59
N GLY A 143 -9.43 -1.65 1.31
CA GLY A 143 -8.56 -0.67 1.96
C GLY A 143 -7.96 0.37 0.98
N THR A 144 -7.80 0.02 -0.30
CA THR A 144 -7.37 0.97 -1.35
C THR A 144 -8.48 1.96 -1.69
N ALA A 145 -9.73 1.52 -1.78
CA ALA A 145 -10.87 2.43 -2.01
C ALA A 145 -11.02 3.42 -0.85
N GLU A 146 -10.87 2.96 0.39
CA GLU A 146 -10.85 3.82 1.58
C GLU A 146 -9.67 4.82 1.56
N LEU A 147 -8.49 4.39 1.10
CA LEU A 147 -7.33 5.27 0.94
C LEU A 147 -7.61 6.39 -0.07
N LEU A 148 -8.24 6.07 -1.20
CA LEU A 148 -8.61 7.04 -2.22
C LEU A 148 -9.72 7.98 -1.72
N ALA A 149 -10.71 7.47 -1.00
CA ALA A 149 -11.76 8.28 -0.38
C ALA A 149 -11.16 9.31 0.59
N ARG A 150 -10.27 8.89 1.49
CA ARG A 150 -9.57 9.80 2.42
C ARG A 150 -8.73 10.85 1.71
N ALA A 151 -8.11 10.51 0.56
CA ALA A 151 -7.38 11.49 -0.24
C ALA A 151 -8.32 12.56 -0.81
N ILE A 152 -9.54 12.19 -1.19
CA ILE A 152 -10.58 13.12 -1.66
C ILE A 152 -11.11 13.97 -0.50
N GLU A 153 -11.46 13.35 0.64
CA GLU A 153 -11.93 14.04 1.85
C GLU A 153 -10.92 15.07 2.38
N ALA A 154 -9.61 14.79 2.25
CA ALA A 154 -8.56 15.72 2.65
C ALA A 154 -8.51 17.00 1.79
N LYS A 155 -9.16 17.02 0.62
CA LYS A 155 -9.15 18.14 -0.34
C LYS A 155 -10.51 18.78 -0.56
N ARG A 156 -11.58 18.11 -0.20
CA ARG A 156 -12.95 18.56 -0.40
C ARG A 156 -13.82 18.04 0.75
N ASP A 157 -14.71 18.90 1.25
CA ASP A 157 -15.70 18.50 2.26
C ASP A 157 -16.77 17.61 1.61
N VAL A 158 -16.60 16.30 1.76
CA VAL A 158 -17.49 15.26 1.22
C VAL A 158 -17.74 14.17 2.26
N THR A 159 -18.86 13.47 2.12
CA THR A 159 -19.25 12.37 3.01
C THR A 159 -19.37 11.08 2.21
N PRO A 160 -18.59 10.03 2.54
CA PRO A 160 -18.72 8.72 1.89
C PRO A 160 -20.11 8.10 2.06
N ILE A 161 -20.71 7.68 0.97
CA ILE A 161 -22.01 7.01 0.90
C ILE A 161 -21.83 5.62 0.33
N TYR A 162 -21.96 4.61 1.17
CA TYR A 162 -21.73 3.20 0.81
C TYR A 162 -22.97 2.50 0.23
N GLU A 163 -24.14 3.13 0.35
CA GLU A 163 -25.41 2.54 -0.08
C GLU A 163 -26.40 3.62 -0.49
N ARG A 164 -26.90 3.54 -1.74
CA ARG A 164 -27.93 4.44 -2.28
C ARG A 164 -29.23 3.74 -2.68
N THR A 165 -29.29 2.41 -2.68
CA THR A 165 -30.47 1.67 -3.18
C THR A 165 -31.72 1.91 -2.33
N SER A 166 -31.55 2.21 -1.04
CA SER A 166 -32.63 2.57 -0.13
C SER A 166 -33.07 4.04 -0.22
N ARG A 167 -32.24 4.91 -0.81
CA ARG A 167 -32.52 6.34 -0.92
C ARG A 167 -33.47 6.63 -2.09
N ARG A 168 -34.42 7.56 -1.88
CA ARG A 168 -35.43 7.98 -2.89
C ARG A 168 -35.36 9.49 -3.14
N GLU A 169 -34.20 10.10 -2.97
CA GLU A 169 -33.92 11.51 -3.14
C GLU A 169 -32.79 11.73 -4.13
N ALA A 170 -32.71 12.93 -4.67
CA ALA A 170 -31.57 13.33 -5.52
C ALA A 170 -30.27 13.30 -4.70
N ARG A 171 -29.14 13.10 -5.39
CA ARG A 171 -27.82 13.17 -4.82
C ARG A 171 -27.52 14.56 -4.27
N ALA A 172 -26.95 14.65 -3.08
CA ALA A 172 -26.42 15.89 -2.55
C ALA A 172 -24.99 16.15 -3.08
N THR A 173 -24.58 17.40 -3.13
CA THR A 173 -23.27 17.81 -3.70
C THR A 173 -22.07 17.36 -2.88
N GLU A 174 -22.27 17.14 -1.59
CA GLU A 174 -21.25 16.68 -0.65
C GLU A 174 -21.15 15.14 -0.57
N GLU A 175 -21.94 14.39 -1.31
CA GLU A 175 -21.85 12.93 -1.30
C GLU A 175 -20.62 12.47 -2.09
N LEU A 176 -19.88 11.50 -1.53
CA LEU A 176 -18.86 10.70 -2.20
C LEU A 176 -19.38 9.26 -2.32
N GLY A 177 -19.83 8.84 -3.51
CA GLY A 177 -20.34 7.49 -3.68
C GLY A 177 -19.24 6.43 -3.62
N MET A 178 -19.52 5.34 -2.88
CA MET A 178 -18.58 4.21 -2.71
C MET A 178 -19.23 2.91 -3.20
N HIS A 179 -18.63 2.29 -4.22
CA HIS A 179 -19.20 1.11 -4.87
C HIS A 179 -18.22 -0.05 -4.87
N SER A 180 -18.69 -1.22 -4.42
CA SER A 180 -17.87 -2.43 -4.35
C SER A 180 -18.42 -3.55 -5.22
N ILE A 181 -17.61 -4.03 -6.15
CA ILE A 181 -17.93 -5.16 -7.03
C ILE A 181 -17.12 -6.38 -6.59
N ARG A 182 -17.77 -7.55 -6.51
CA ARG A 182 -17.13 -8.84 -6.20
C ARG A 182 -17.46 -9.83 -7.30
N GLY A 183 -16.43 -10.32 -8.03
CA GLY A 183 -16.64 -11.24 -9.15
C GLY A 183 -15.38 -11.93 -9.63
N GLY A 184 -15.53 -13.13 -10.15
CA GLY A 184 -14.47 -13.87 -10.82
C GLY A 184 -13.16 -13.95 -10.02
N THR A 185 -12.08 -13.65 -10.73
CA THR A 185 -10.69 -13.63 -10.24
C THR A 185 -10.03 -12.25 -10.38
N ILE A 186 -10.82 -11.18 -10.39
CA ILE A 186 -10.33 -9.80 -10.50
C ILE A 186 -9.31 -9.54 -9.39
N PHE A 187 -8.10 -9.14 -9.76
CA PHE A 187 -7.04 -8.88 -8.77
C PHE A 187 -7.30 -7.60 -7.97
N GLY A 188 -7.76 -6.55 -8.64
CA GLY A 188 -8.13 -5.28 -8.05
C GLY A 188 -8.23 -4.19 -9.11
N GLU A 189 -9.38 -3.55 -9.18
CA GLU A 189 -9.62 -2.36 -10.01
C GLU A 189 -10.15 -1.25 -9.12
N HIS A 190 -9.70 -0.03 -9.38
CA HIS A 190 -10.15 1.16 -8.67
C HIS A 190 -10.33 2.27 -9.68
N THR A 191 -11.53 2.83 -9.74
CA THR A 191 -11.88 3.95 -10.60
C THR A 191 -12.39 5.09 -9.73
N VAL A 192 -11.87 6.29 -9.94
CA VAL A 192 -12.46 7.52 -9.43
C VAL A 192 -13.07 8.26 -10.60
N LEU A 193 -14.37 8.40 -10.58
CA LEU A 193 -15.18 9.08 -11.58
C LEU A 193 -15.50 10.50 -11.08
N PHE A 194 -15.25 11.49 -11.91
CA PHE A 194 -15.67 12.88 -11.73
C PHE A 194 -16.71 13.19 -12.79
N ALA A 195 -17.94 13.42 -12.39
CA ALA A 195 -19.08 13.68 -13.28
C ALA A 195 -19.48 15.15 -13.23
N GLY A 196 -19.23 15.86 -14.31
CA GLY A 196 -19.73 17.23 -14.56
C GLY A 196 -21.07 17.20 -15.31
N ASP A 197 -21.60 18.37 -15.68
CA ASP A 197 -22.91 18.51 -16.32
C ASP A 197 -22.99 17.78 -17.69
N ASP A 198 -21.97 17.94 -18.55
CA ASP A 198 -21.96 17.37 -19.90
C ASP A 198 -20.69 16.57 -20.20
N GLU A 199 -19.87 16.25 -19.17
CA GLU A 199 -18.62 15.53 -19.33
C GLU A 199 -18.28 14.69 -18.11
N MET A 200 -17.39 13.72 -18.28
CA MET A 200 -16.86 12.88 -17.19
C MET A 200 -15.36 12.72 -17.33
N ILE A 201 -14.67 12.67 -16.18
CA ILE A 201 -13.25 12.31 -16.11
C ILE A 201 -13.15 11.04 -15.28
N GLU A 202 -12.42 10.05 -15.77
CA GLU A 202 -12.14 8.82 -15.05
C GLU A 202 -10.64 8.65 -14.81
N LEU A 203 -10.27 8.41 -13.55
CA LEU A 203 -8.95 7.93 -13.19
C LEU A 203 -9.07 6.47 -12.79
N LYS A 204 -8.50 5.57 -13.58
CA LYS A 204 -8.60 4.12 -13.34
C LYS A 204 -7.25 3.47 -13.17
N HIS A 205 -7.13 2.61 -12.15
CA HIS A 205 -6.02 1.69 -11.94
C HIS A 205 -6.54 0.25 -11.98
N THR A 206 -5.86 -0.62 -12.73
CA THR A 206 -6.15 -2.06 -12.79
C THR A 206 -4.90 -2.85 -12.45
N ALA A 207 -4.91 -3.60 -11.35
CA ALA A 207 -3.87 -4.57 -11.04
C ALA A 207 -4.06 -5.83 -11.89
N LEU A 208 -3.07 -6.18 -12.72
CA LEU A 208 -3.11 -7.37 -13.56
C LEU A 208 -2.61 -8.63 -12.84
N SER A 209 -1.86 -8.45 -11.75
CA SER A 209 -1.36 -9.53 -10.90
C SER A 209 -0.94 -8.98 -9.54
N LYS A 210 -0.71 -9.87 -8.56
CA LYS A 210 -0.13 -9.51 -7.26
C LYS A 210 1.33 -9.05 -7.33
N ARG A 211 2.02 -9.26 -8.45
CA ARG A 211 3.40 -8.80 -8.65
C ARG A 211 3.54 -7.29 -8.53
N VAL A 212 2.47 -6.52 -8.79
CA VAL A 212 2.47 -5.06 -8.63
C VAL A 212 2.80 -4.65 -7.19
N PHE A 213 2.33 -5.40 -6.18
CA PHE A 213 2.62 -5.12 -4.78
C PHE A 213 4.05 -5.50 -4.39
N ALA A 214 4.57 -6.62 -4.93
CA ALA A 214 5.96 -7.03 -4.71
C ALA A 214 6.95 -6.03 -5.34
N ASN A 215 6.69 -5.59 -6.56
CA ASN A 215 7.48 -4.55 -7.22
C ASN A 215 7.51 -3.25 -6.38
N GLY A 216 6.35 -2.83 -5.88
CA GLY A 216 6.27 -1.64 -5.04
C GLY A 216 6.97 -1.79 -3.69
N ALA A 217 6.91 -2.97 -3.06
CA ALA A 217 7.63 -3.23 -1.81
C ALA A 217 9.15 -3.21 -2.00
N LEU A 218 9.66 -3.77 -3.11
CA LEU A 218 11.08 -3.69 -3.47
C LEU A 218 11.53 -2.26 -3.80
N ALA A 219 10.68 -1.49 -4.50
CA ALA A 219 10.94 -0.07 -4.73
C ALA A 219 10.96 0.73 -3.42
N ALA A 220 10.02 0.47 -2.50
CA ALA A 220 10.02 1.07 -1.18
C ALA A 220 11.29 0.71 -0.40
N ALA A 221 11.71 -0.55 -0.42
CA ALA A 221 12.95 -1.00 0.20
C ALA A 221 14.17 -0.23 -0.32
N ALA A 222 14.30 -0.11 -1.64
CA ALA A 222 15.38 0.67 -2.25
C ALA A 222 15.33 2.17 -1.88
N THR A 223 14.13 2.70 -1.65
CA THR A 223 13.93 4.11 -1.29
C THR A 223 14.34 4.40 0.15
N ILE A 224 14.03 3.50 1.11
CA ILE A 224 14.20 3.80 2.54
C ILE A 224 15.57 3.41 3.10
N ILE A 225 16.34 2.61 2.37
CA ILE A 225 17.60 2.00 2.88
C ILE A 225 18.63 3.05 3.34
N ASP A 226 18.68 4.21 2.67
CA ASP A 226 19.59 5.31 2.96
C ASP A 226 18.89 6.53 3.60
N ARG A 227 17.62 6.37 4.02
CA ARG A 227 16.85 7.44 4.63
C ARG A 227 17.16 7.57 6.13
N PRO A 228 17.04 8.76 6.70
CA PRO A 228 17.08 8.92 8.16
C PRO A 228 15.88 8.21 8.81
N ALA A 229 15.97 8.00 10.13
CA ALA A 229 14.83 7.55 10.93
C ALA A 229 13.60 8.41 10.63
N GLY A 230 12.45 7.78 10.47
CA GLY A 230 11.19 8.42 10.11
C GLY A 230 10.16 7.45 9.60
N LEU A 231 8.90 7.87 9.62
CA LEU A 231 7.78 7.12 9.03
C LEU A 231 7.55 7.58 7.59
N TYR A 232 7.73 6.67 6.67
CA TYR A 232 7.54 6.87 5.23
C TYR A 232 6.30 6.15 4.75
N ASN A 233 5.71 6.62 3.69
CA ASN A 233 4.49 6.07 3.11
C ASN A 233 4.52 6.10 1.58
N LEU A 234 3.40 5.73 0.98
CA LEU A 234 3.26 5.64 -0.45
C LEU A 234 3.64 6.94 -1.20
N SER A 235 3.41 8.11 -0.62
CA SER A 235 3.75 9.40 -1.25
C SER A 235 5.26 9.60 -1.41
N ASN A 236 6.07 9.02 -0.51
CA ASN A 236 7.54 9.12 -0.58
C ASN A 236 8.15 8.35 -1.76
N LEU A 237 7.44 7.35 -2.31
CA LEU A 237 7.86 6.64 -3.52
C LEU A 237 7.93 7.52 -4.76
N TYR A 238 7.26 8.71 -4.76
CA TYR A 238 7.25 9.62 -5.91
C TYR A 238 8.34 10.65 -5.91
N GLU A 239 8.74 11.11 -4.74
CA GLU A 239 9.74 12.16 -4.63
C GLU A 239 11.02 11.78 -5.35
N GLU A 240 11.35 10.47 -5.40
CA GLU A 240 12.53 9.98 -6.12
C GLU A 240 12.27 9.70 -7.61
N ALA A 241 11.07 9.28 -8.00
CA ALA A 241 10.76 9.08 -9.42
C ALA A 241 10.89 10.38 -10.22
N THR A 242 10.57 11.53 -9.62
CA THR A 242 10.77 12.85 -10.23
C THR A 242 12.24 13.27 -10.32
N HIS A 243 13.11 12.74 -9.46
CA HIS A 243 14.55 13.02 -9.49
C HIS A 243 15.34 12.05 -10.41
N VAL A 244 14.83 10.86 -10.66
CA VAL A 244 15.48 9.84 -11.52
C VAL A 244 15.20 10.08 -13.01
N THR A 245 14.07 10.71 -13.37
CA THR A 245 13.70 10.97 -14.78
C THR A 245 14.59 11.99 -15.47
N HIS A 246 15.46 12.71 -14.77
CA HIS A 246 16.43 13.62 -15.40
C HIS A 246 17.76 12.94 -15.79
N LYS A 247 17.92 11.63 -15.60
CA LYS A 247 19.18 10.91 -15.94
C LYS A 247 19.05 9.84 -17.03
N ARG A 248 17.86 9.62 -17.60
CA ARG A 248 17.69 8.67 -18.73
C ARG A 248 16.64 9.17 -19.72
N LEU A 249 17.03 10.10 -20.56
CA LEU A 249 16.57 10.29 -21.92
C LEU A 249 17.82 10.43 -22.79
#